data_e912c5e34ff4734ff483ea6050609cff
#
_entry.id   e912c5e34ff4734ff483ea6050609cff
#
_cell.length_a   1.000
_cell.length_b   1.000
_cell.length_c   1.000
_cell.angle_alpha   90.00
_cell.angle_beta   90.00
_cell.angle_gamma   90.00
#
_symmetry.space_group_name_H-M   'P 1'
#
loop_
_entity.id
_entity.type
_entity.pdbx_description
1 polymer ?
#
loop_
_entity_poly.entity_id
_entity_poly.type
_entity_poly.pdbx_seq_one_letter_code
_entity_poly.pdbx_strand_id
1 'polypeptide(L)'
;MMRLWRCLTALVLALLLTLSVGAAGTAGFSDVPESHWAAQSIRRCAQTGLLQGVGGGRFGLGRTMTRAAYATALCRLMGWELVTPEKGSFTDNQDTVKWYYSAIETAYAHGALTGESRQCRPNDAITREDMAKMTVRALGLAVLS
;
A
#
# COMPACT_ATOMS: atom_id res chain seq x y z
N MET A 1 -36.72 -3.34 -41.04
CA MET A 1 -35.26 -3.55 -41.02
C MET A 1 -34.51 -2.69 -39.97
N MET A 2 -34.93 -1.46 -39.63
CA MET A 2 -34.25 -0.60 -38.65
C MET A 2 -34.32 -1.07 -37.19
N ARG A 3 -35.33 -1.86 -36.80
CA ARG A 3 -35.44 -2.33 -35.38
C ARG A 3 -34.49 -3.47 -35.05
N LEU A 4 -34.15 -4.34 -35.99
CA LEU A 4 -33.22 -5.44 -35.81
C LEU A 4 -31.75 -4.95 -35.65
N TRP A 5 -31.39 -3.88 -36.32
CA TRP A 5 -30.04 -3.32 -36.24
C TRP A 5 -29.79 -2.62 -34.90
N ARG A 6 -30.82 -1.99 -34.33
CA ARG A 6 -30.74 -1.37 -33.00
C ARG A 6 -30.59 -2.41 -31.86
N CYS A 7 -31.17 -3.59 -32.01
CA CYS A 7 -31.04 -4.69 -31.07
C CYS A 7 -29.65 -5.35 -31.16
N LEU A 8 -29.10 -5.49 -32.37
CA LEU A 8 -27.76 -6.04 -32.59
C LEU A 8 -26.67 -5.12 -32.04
N THR A 9 -26.79 -3.81 -32.22
CA THR A 9 -25.81 -2.85 -31.66
C THR A 9 -25.86 -2.79 -30.14
N ALA A 10 -27.06 -2.91 -29.55
CA ALA A 10 -27.18 -2.98 -28.07
C ALA A 10 -26.60 -4.28 -27.50
N LEU A 11 -26.74 -5.40 -28.21
CA LEU A 11 -26.19 -6.68 -27.79
C LEU A 11 -24.65 -6.71 -27.87
N VAL A 12 -24.07 -6.11 -28.92
CA VAL A 12 -22.63 -6.00 -29.10
C VAL A 12 -22.04 -5.04 -28.07
N LEU A 13 -22.73 -3.92 -27.73
CA LEU A 13 -22.28 -2.98 -26.70
C LEU A 13 -22.35 -3.59 -25.31
N ALA A 14 -23.38 -4.41 -25.02
CA ALA A 14 -23.48 -5.15 -23.77
C ALA A 14 -22.41 -6.24 -23.64
N LEU A 15 -21.99 -6.87 -24.71
CA LEU A 15 -20.95 -7.89 -24.74
C LEU A 15 -19.55 -7.28 -24.56
N LEU A 16 -19.34 -6.03 -25.01
CA LEU A 16 -18.06 -5.30 -24.81
C LEU A 16 -17.89 -4.75 -23.40
N LEU A 17 -18.96 -4.61 -22.63
CA LEU A 17 -18.92 -4.15 -21.24
C LEU A 17 -18.60 -5.27 -20.24
N THR A 18 -18.59 -6.52 -20.66
CA THR A 18 -18.29 -7.66 -19.77
C THR A 18 -16.83 -8.11 -19.77
N LEU A 19 -15.95 -7.45 -20.55
CA LEU A 19 -14.54 -7.86 -20.67
C LEU A 19 -13.54 -6.98 -19.91
N SER A 20 -13.96 -6.29 -18.87
CA SER A 20 -12.99 -5.65 -17.97
C SER A 20 -13.24 -5.92 -16.49
N VAL A 21 -13.61 -7.16 -16.16
CA VAL A 21 -13.15 -7.70 -14.89
C VAL A 21 -11.69 -8.02 -15.12
N GLY A 22 -10.84 -7.01 -14.90
CA GLY A 22 -9.41 -7.22 -14.78
C GLY A 22 -9.25 -8.35 -13.77
N ALA A 23 -8.80 -9.50 -14.23
CA ALA A 23 -8.30 -10.53 -13.35
C ALA A 23 -7.25 -9.84 -12.47
N ALA A 24 -7.65 -9.49 -11.26
CA ALA A 24 -6.71 -9.33 -10.17
C ALA A 24 -6.01 -10.68 -10.12
N GLY A 25 -4.83 -10.73 -10.75
CA GLY A 25 -4.10 -11.96 -10.92
C GLY A 25 -3.95 -12.61 -9.56
N THR A 26 -4.48 -13.82 -9.44
CA THR A 26 -4.15 -14.75 -8.37
C THR A 26 -2.70 -15.24 -8.52
N ALA A 27 -1.85 -14.42 -9.11
CA ALA A 27 -0.43 -14.68 -9.24
C ALA A 27 0.18 -14.54 -7.85
N GLY A 28 0.48 -15.66 -7.25
CA GLY A 28 1.35 -15.72 -6.09
C GLY A 28 2.68 -15.04 -6.44
N PHE A 29 3.33 -14.48 -5.45
CA PHE A 29 4.68 -13.92 -5.62
C PHE A 29 5.65 -15.05 -5.97
N SER A 30 6.52 -14.82 -6.95
CA SER A 30 7.46 -15.84 -7.47
C SER A 30 8.47 -16.33 -6.43
N ASP A 31 8.72 -15.53 -5.40
CA ASP A 31 9.62 -15.81 -4.28
C ASP A 31 8.90 -16.35 -3.02
N VAL A 32 7.59 -16.65 -3.11
CA VAL A 32 6.80 -17.23 -2.01
C VAL A 32 6.31 -18.61 -2.43
N PRO A 33 7.00 -19.69 -2.05
CA PRO A 33 6.54 -21.04 -2.32
C PRO A 33 5.18 -21.31 -1.66
N GLU A 34 4.32 -22.09 -2.31
CA GLU A 34 3.01 -22.50 -1.77
C GLU A 34 3.12 -23.20 -0.40
N SER A 35 4.22 -23.91 -0.17
CA SER A 35 4.53 -24.60 1.07
C SER A 35 5.03 -23.66 2.18
N HIS A 36 5.28 -22.40 1.90
CA HIS A 36 5.76 -21.46 2.90
C HIS A 36 4.67 -21.18 3.93
N TRP A 37 4.97 -21.26 5.23
CA TRP A 37 4.01 -21.09 6.32
C TRP A 37 3.18 -19.81 6.24
N ALA A 38 3.74 -18.73 5.69
CA ALA A 38 3.07 -17.44 5.55
C ALA A 38 2.39 -17.24 4.18
N ALA A 39 2.45 -18.22 3.25
CA ALA A 39 1.98 -18.04 1.87
C ALA A 39 0.52 -17.58 1.80
N GLN A 40 -0.35 -18.18 2.60
CA GLN A 40 -1.77 -17.81 2.64
C GLN A 40 -1.99 -16.38 3.16
N SER A 41 -1.30 -16.00 4.24
CA SER A 41 -1.39 -14.65 4.83
C SER A 41 -0.85 -13.58 3.88
N ILE A 42 0.28 -13.85 3.22
CA ILE A 42 0.86 -12.95 2.21
C ILE A 42 -0.11 -12.76 1.06
N ARG A 43 -0.70 -13.84 0.55
CA ARG A 43 -1.69 -13.78 -0.53
C ARG A 43 -2.91 -12.96 -0.13
N ARG A 44 -3.43 -13.15 1.08
CA ARG A 44 -4.56 -12.36 1.60
C ARG A 44 -4.21 -10.88 1.68
N CYS A 45 -3.04 -10.51 2.24
CA CYS A 45 -2.59 -9.12 2.30
C CYS A 45 -2.41 -8.49 0.91
N ALA A 46 -1.96 -9.27 -0.07
CA ALA A 46 -1.84 -8.81 -1.45
C ALA A 46 -3.21 -8.59 -2.12
N GLN A 47 -4.15 -9.52 -1.92
CA GLN A 47 -5.51 -9.42 -2.45
C GLN A 47 -6.28 -8.23 -1.89
N THR A 48 -6.07 -7.89 -0.63
CA THR A 48 -6.67 -6.70 0.02
C THR A 48 -5.92 -5.40 -0.30
N GLY A 49 -4.82 -5.46 -1.06
CA GLY A 49 -3.99 -4.29 -1.38
C GLY A 49 -3.14 -3.79 -0.23
N LEU A 50 -3.17 -4.45 0.94
CA LEU A 50 -2.39 -4.04 2.11
C LEU A 50 -0.88 -4.11 1.84
N LEU A 51 -0.42 -5.20 1.23
CA LEU A 51 0.98 -5.39 0.83
C LEU A 51 1.07 -5.64 -0.68
N GLN A 52 1.99 -4.98 -1.36
CA GLN A 52 2.13 -5.07 -2.82
C GLN A 52 3.45 -5.73 -3.27
N GLY A 53 4.27 -6.19 -2.31
CA GLY A 53 5.59 -6.73 -2.60
C GLY A 53 6.61 -5.66 -3.00
N VAL A 54 7.73 -6.11 -3.56
CA VAL A 54 8.89 -5.25 -3.87
C VAL A 54 9.06 -5.00 -5.38
N GLY A 55 8.06 -5.36 -6.17
CA GLY A 55 8.08 -5.25 -7.63
C GLY A 55 8.57 -6.53 -8.31
N GLY A 56 8.41 -6.58 -9.66
CA GLY A 56 8.81 -7.73 -10.46
C GLY A 56 8.10 -9.04 -10.09
N GLY A 57 6.89 -8.99 -9.57
CA GLY A 57 6.15 -10.18 -9.13
C GLY A 57 6.73 -10.86 -7.89
N ARG A 58 7.52 -10.13 -7.07
CA ARG A 58 8.17 -10.66 -5.86
C ARG A 58 7.62 -9.98 -4.61
N PHE A 59 7.45 -10.77 -3.56
CA PHE A 59 7.09 -10.27 -2.22
C PHE A 59 8.27 -9.65 -1.49
N GLY A 60 9.44 -10.24 -1.65
CA GLY A 60 10.67 -9.85 -0.96
C GLY A 60 10.89 -10.64 0.34
N LEU A 61 10.62 -11.96 0.33
CA LEU A 61 10.92 -12.82 1.49
C LEU A 61 12.37 -12.63 1.94
N GLY A 62 12.54 -12.54 3.26
CA GLY A 62 13.85 -12.33 3.90
C GLY A 62 14.41 -10.91 3.80
N ARG A 63 13.72 -9.99 3.10
CA ARG A 63 14.14 -8.57 3.09
C ARG A 63 13.65 -7.85 4.33
N THR A 64 14.48 -6.96 4.83
CA THR A 64 14.11 -6.08 5.94
C THR A 64 13.11 -5.04 5.45
N MET A 65 12.03 -4.83 6.21
CA MET A 65 11.05 -3.78 5.94
C MET A 65 11.65 -2.42 6.29
N THR A 66 11.46 -1.43 5.42
CA THR A 66 11.86 -0.06 5.70
C THR A 66 10.77 0.71 6.46
N ARG A 67 11.13 1.81 7.10
CA ARG A 67 10.19 2.70 7.78
C ARG A 67 9.13 3.23 6.81
N ALA A 68 9.52 3.59 5.58
CA ALA A 68 8.60 4.02 4.55
C ALA A 68 7.62 2.91 4.12
N ALA A 69 8.11 1.68 3.96
CA ALA A 69 7.24 0.55 3.62
C ALA A 69 6.20 0.27 4.71
N TYR A 70 6.61 0.37 5.97
CA TYR A 70 5.69 0.19 7.10
C TYR A 70 4.65 1.32 7.18
N ALA A 71 5.08 2.59 7.04
CA ALA A 71 4.17 3.74 7.01
C ALA A 71 3.13 3.59 5.88
N THR A 72 3.56 3.14 4.70
CA THR A 72 2.66 2.91 3.57
C THR A 72 1.64 1.79 3.86
N ALA A 73 2.09 0.67 4.44
CA ALA A 73 1.18 -0.40 4.85
C ALA A 73 0.20 0.08 5.93
N LEU A 74 0.66 0.89 6.86
CA LEU A 74 -0.17 1.45 7.92
C LEU A 74 -1.24 2.41 7.38
N CYS A 75 -0.89 3.31 6.46
CA CYS A 75 -1.87 4.18 5.79
C CYS A 75 -2.97 3.36 5.08
N ARG A 76 -2.58 2.28 4.39
CA ARG A 76 -3.54 1.38 3.72
C ARG A 76 -4.41 0.63 4.71
N LEU A 77 -3.83 0.13 5.80
CA LEU A 77 -4.56 -0.58 6.86
C LEU A 77 -5.61 0.31 7.50
N MET A 78 -5.27 1.57 7.75
CA MET A 78 -6.14 2.56 8.38
C MET A 78 -7.13 3.20 7.40
N GLY A 79 -6.98 2.95 6.08
CA GLY A 79 -7.82 3.54 5.05
C GLY A 79 -7.67 5.07 4.93
N TRP A 80 -6.52 5.61 5.30
CA TRP A 80 -6.30 7.05 5.23
C TRP A 80 -6.15 7.53 3.79
N GLU A 81 -6.81 8.65 3.47
CA GLU A 81 -6.60 9.37 2.23
C GLU A 81 -5.20 10.00 2.21
N LEU A 82 -4.45 9.75 1.13
CA LEU A 82 -3.07 10.20 1.05
C LEU A 82 -3.00 11.70 0.77
N VAL A 83 -2.24 12.42 1.59
CA VAL A 83 -1.91 13.83 1.38
C VAL A 83 -0.56 13.97 0.69
N THR A 84 -0.44 14.95 -0.22
CA THR A 84 0.79 15.22 -0.97
C THR A 84 1.07 16.72 -0.93
N PRO A 85 1.60 17.23 0.19
CA PRO A 85 1.96 18.64 0.29
C PRO A 85 3.09 18.98 -0.69
N GLU A 86 3.16 20.25 -1.13
CA GLU A 86 4.24 20.71 -2.01
C GLU A 86 5.63 20.66 -1.35
N LYS A 87 5.65 20.78 -0.03
CA LYS A 87 6.88 20.72 0.79
C LYS A 87 6.73 19.67 1.88
N GLY A 88 7.66 18.73 1.92
CA GLY A 88 7.68 17.68 2.93
C GLY A 88 7.95 18.19 4.35
N SER A 89 7.38 17.54 5.32
CA SER A 89 7.52 17.84 6.75
C SER A 89 8.92 17.50 7.28
N PHE A 90 9.62 16.57 6.60
CA PHE A 90 10.95 16.09 6.99
C PHE A 90 12.01 16.51 6.00
N THR A 91 13.23 16.78 6.48
CA THR A 91 14.35 17.22 5.62
C THR A 91 14.81 16.15 4.63
N ASP A 92 14.56 14.88 4.93
CA ASP A 92 14.89 13.71 4.13
C ASP A 92 13.69 13.14 3.33
N ASN A 93 12.55 13.85 3.33
CA ASN A 93 11.35 13.53 2.55
C ASN A 93 10.87 14.76 1.78
N GLN A 94 11.67 15.27 0.83
CA GLN A 94 11.35 16.46 0.05
C GLN A 94 11.00 16.15 -1.42
N ASP A 95 11.29 14.95 -1.89
CA ASP A 95 11.05 14.53 -3.26
C ASP A 95 9.64 13.94 -3.40
N THR A 96 8.72 14.75 -3.94
CA THR A 96 7.29 14.41 -4.09
C THR A 96 7.01 13.24 -5.03
N VAL A 97 7.99 12.87 -5.89
CA VAL A 97 7.84 11.72 -6.82
C VAL A 97 8.24 10.38 -6.20
N LYS A 98 8.80 10.38 -5.00
CA LYS A 98 9.10 9.13 -4.29
C LYS A 98 7.82 8.39 -3.94
N TRP A 99 7.80 7.08 -4.20
CA TRP A 99 6.64 6.22 -3.99
C TRP A 99 6.08 6.25 -2.57
N TYR A 100 6.90 6.60 -1.59
CA TYR A 100 6.53 6.68 -0.18
C TYR A 100 6.22 8.10 0.31
N TYR A 101 6.46 9.13 -0.52
CA TYR A 101 6.34 10.53 -0.09
C TYR A 101 5.01 10.81 0.60
N SER A 102 3.90 10.57 -0.11
CA SER A 102 2.55 10.84 0.39
C SER A 102 2.22 9.99 1.61
N ALA A 103 2.68 8.74 1.67
CA ALA A 103 2.43 7.88 2.83
C ALA A 103 3.16 8.36 4.10
N ILE A 104 4.40 8.85 3.96
CA ILE A 104 5.14 9.46 5.08
C ILE A 104 4.42 10.71 5.57
N GLU A 105 4.04 11.62 4.68
CA GLU A 105 3.32 12.85 5.04
C GLU A 105 1.96 12.56 5.67
N THR A 106 1.23 11.57 5.14
CA THR A 106 -0.04 11.13 5.70
C THR A 106 0.13 10.54 7.09
N ALA A 107 1.07 9.61 7.27
CA ALA A 107 1.33 9.01 8.59
C ALA A 107 1.77 10.07 9.63
N TYR A 108 2.50 11.09 9.19
CA TYR A 108 2.87 12.23 10.03
C TYR A 108 1.64 13.10 10.38
N ALA A 109 0.82 13.45 9.40
CA ALA A 109 -0.39 14.25 9.61
C ALA A 109 -1.37 13.58 10.59
N HIS A 110 -1.44 12.24 10.59
CA HIS A 110 -2.21 11.46 11.55
C HIS A 110 -1.48 11.18 12.87
N GLY A 111 -0.28 11.75 13.07
CA GLY A 111 0.50 11.55 14.30
C GLY A 111 1.08 10.15 14.49
N ALA A 112 0.90 9.25 13.52
CA ALA A 112 1.39 7.88 13.61
C ALA A 112 2.91 7.80 13.44
N LEU A 113 3.48 8.64 12.57
CA LEU A 113 4.91 8.73 12.34
C LEU A 113 5.46 10.03 12.94
N THR A 114 6.56 9.94 13.65
CA THR A 114 7.32 11.10 14.13
C THR A 114 8.75 11.02 13.61
N GLY A 115 9.35 12.16 13.43
CA GLY A 115 10.78 12.27 13.08
C GLY A 115 11.65 12.51 14.30
N GLU A 116 12.92 12.25 14.13
CA GLU A 116 13.97 12.63 15.05
C GLU A 116 14.85 13.66 14.34
N SER A 117 15.13 14.79 15.00
CA SER A 117 15.91 15.89 14.39
C SER A 117 15.39 16.31 13.00
N ARG A 118 14.07 16.31 12.81
CA ARG A 118 13.37 16.60 11.55
C ARG A 118 13.67 15.60 10.41
N GLN A 119 14.09 14.38 10.73
CA GLN A 119 14.28 13.30 9.76
C GLN A 119 13.33 12.16 10.05
N CYS A 120 12.69 11.59 9.02
CA CYS A 120 11.85 10.40 9.13
C CYS A 120 12.59 9.10 8.82
N ARG A 121 13.77 9.18 8.23
CA ARG A 121 14.65 8.05 7.85
C ARG A 121 13.89 6.99 7.06
N PRO A 122 13.33 7.33 5.88
CA PRO A 122 12.38 6.48 5.17
C PRO A 122 12.97 5.15 4.71
N ASN A 123 14.26 5.12 4.40
CA ASN A 123 14.95 3.95 3.87
C ASN A 123 15.61 3.07 4.95
N ASP A 124 15.62 3.52 6.19
CA ASP A 124 16.17 2.73 7.29
C ASP A 124 15.27 1.53 7.60
N ALA A 125 15.90 0.45 8.04
CA ALA A 125 15.19 -0.71 8.57
C ALA A 125 14.32 -0.29 9.76
N ILE A 126 13.04 -0.65 9.72
CA ILE A 126 12.16 -0.36 10.85
C ILE A 126 12.46 -1.30 12.01
N THR A 127 12.51 -0.76 13.22
CA THR A 127 12.67 -1.55 14.44
C THR A 127 11.29 -2.06 14.93
N ARG A 128 11.29 -3.11 15.77
CA ARG A 128 10.04 -3.61 16.41
C ARG A 128 9.42 -2.52 17.30
N GLU A 129 10.25 -1.73 17.97
CA GLU A 129 9.83 -0.61 18.80
C GLU A 129 9.13 0.47 17.97
N ASP A 130 9.71 0.88 16.84
CA ASP A 130 9.10 1.86 15.94
C ASP A 130 7.77 1.35 15.36
N MET A 131 7.72 0.07 14.95
CA MET A 131 6.47 -0.56 14.49
C MET A 131 5.38 -0.46 15.56
N ALA A 132 5.70 -0.83 16.80
CA ALA A 132 4.76 -0.76 17.92
C ALA A 132 4.29 0.68 18.17
N LYS A 133 5.23 1.63 18.26
CA LYS A 133 4.92 3.05 18.46
C LYS A 133 4.00 3.59 17.36
N MET A 134 4.32 3.33 16.09
CA MET A 134 3.53 3.79 14.96
C MET A 134 2.12 3.17 14.98
N THR A 135 2.00 1.87 15.28
CA THR A 135 0.70 1.19 15.36
C THR A 135 -0.17 1.75 16.47
N VAL A 136 0.37 1.88 17.68
CA VAL A 136 -0.37 2.39 18.84
C VAL A 136 -0.89 3.80 18.59
N ARG A 137 -0.07 4.66 17.99
CA ARG A 137 -0.46 6.03 17.62
C ARG A 137 -1.52 6.04 16.52
N ALA A 138 -1.37 5.20 15.49
CA ALA A 138 -2.35 5.11 14.41
C ALA A 138 -3.74 4.69 14.91
N LEU A 139 -3.78 3.82 15.92
CA LEU A 139 -5.01 3.37 16.57
C LEU A 139 -5.60 4.39 17.55
N GLY A 140 -4.97 5.55 17.72
CA GLY A 140 -5.40 6.57 18.68
C GLY A 140 -5.26 6.13 20.15
N LEU A 141 -4.51 5.07 20.40
CA LEU A 141 -4.25 4.63 21.77
C LEU A 141 -3.22 5.59 22.37
N ALA A 142 -3.62 6.31 23.42
CA ALA A 142 -2.74 7.21 24.13
C ALA A 142 -1.54 6.42 24.66
N VAL A 143 -0.32 6.87 24.32
CA VAL A 143 0.85 6.42 25.04
C VAL A 143 0.72 7.06 26.43
N LEU A 144 0.34 6.26 27.41
CA LEU A 144 0.41 6.70 28.81
C LEU A 144 1.90 6.96 29.10
N SER A 145 2.24 8.25 29.18
CA SER A 145 3.58 8.73 29.54
C SER A 145 3.75 8.64 31.04
#